data_bb3957e569e0af85f5de2a3f7e911452
#
_entry.id   bb3957e569e0af85f5de2a3f7e911452
#
_cell.length_a   1.000
_cell.length_b   1.000
_cell.length_c   1.000
_cell.angle_alpha   90.00
_cell.angle_beta   90.00
_cell.angle_gamma   90.00
#
_symmetry.space_group_name_H-M   'P 1'
#
loop_
_entity.id
_entity.type
_entity.pdbx_description
1 polymer ?
#
loop_
_entity_poly.entity_id
_entity_poly.type
_entity_poly.pdbx_seq_one_letter_code
_entity_poly.pdbx_strand_id
1 'polypeptide(L)'
;SQILCNSALGIDGADEMIKKAKKLDRKGMYILSDLLDFIPEEKVDLVFSMEVFYYLNNPSELVNSIEKYWLKSGGRLIIGLDYYKENKDCYNWPEHVGTPMKMLSVLEWVDIFQLSGLTNVKYWQSCSNNDFIGTLVITGESV
;
A
#
# COMPACT_ATOMS: atom_id res chain seq x y z
N SER A 1 2.42 -2.91 -14.10
CA SER A 1 3.03 -1.59 -13.85
C SER A 1 3.23 -0.79 -15.13
N GLN A 2 3.65 -1.41 -16.24
CA GLN A 2 3.86 -0.74 -17.53
C GLN A 2 2.59 -0.16 -18.18
N ILE A 3 1.41 -0.55 -17.71
CA ILE A 3 0.13 0.01 -18.17
C ILE A 3 -0.12 1.41 -17.58
N LEU A 4 0.46 1.70 -16.42
CA LEU A 4 0.21 2.93 -15.68
C LEU A 4 1.31 4.01 -15.86
N CYS A 5 2.53 3.61 -16.24
CA CYS A 5 3.65 4.55 -16.41
C CYS A 5 4.76 3.95 -17.28
N ASN A 6 5.60 4.82 -17.82
CA ASN A 6 6.75 4.43 -18.66
C ASN A 6 7.91 3.81 -17.85
N SER A 7 7.95 4.06 -16.53
CA SER A 7 8.92 3.47 -15.61
C SER A 7 8.24 3.19 -14.26
N ALA A 8 8.42 1.99 -13.75
CA ALA A 8 7.95 1.60 -12.45
C ALA A 8 9.01 0.77 -11.73
N LEU A 9 9.13 1.01 -10.43
CA LEU A 9 9.96 0.23 -9.51
C LEU A 9 9.06 -0.58 -8.59
N GLY A 10 9.22 -1.90 -8.58
CA GLY A 10 8.57 -2.81 -7.65
C GLY A 10 9.48 -3.08 -6.45
N ILE A 11 8.92 -3.03 -5.24
CA ILE A 11 9.64 -3.28 -4.00
C ILE A 11 8.84 -4.29 -3.19
N ASP A 12 9.52 -5.27 -2.64
CA ASP A 12 8.91 -6.26 -1.76
C ASP A 12 9.97 -6.80 -0.78
N GLY A 13 9.56 -7.11 0.45
CA GLY A 13 10.39 -7.74 1.46
C GLY A 13 10.55 -9.26 1.29
N ALA A 14 9.75 -9.88 0.41
CA ALA A 14 9.77 -11.32 0.16
C ALA A 14 10.57 -11.68 -1.10
N ASP A 15 11.69 -12.37 -0.93
CA ASP A 15 12.58 -12.79 -2.02
C ASP A 15 11.84 -13.61 -3.11
N GLU A 16 10.96 -14.52 -2.71
CA GLU A 16 10.18 -15.33 -3.65
C GLU A 16 9.21 -14.47 -4.50
N MET A 17 8.66 -13.40 -3.95
CA MET A 17 7.81 -12.46 -4.70
C MET A 17 8.62 -11.67 -5.71
N ILE A 18 9.80 -11.20 -5.34
CA ILE A 18 10.73 -10.52 -6.26
C ILE A 18 11.18 -11.46 -7.40
N LYS A 19 11.54 -12.70 -7.09
CA LYS A 19 11.88 -13.71 -8.10
C LYS A 19 10.73 -13.96 -9.07
N LYS A 20 9.51 -14.09 -8.56
CA LYS A 20 8.30 -14.28 -9.36
C LYS A 20 8.03 -13.05 -10.26
N ALA A 21 8.13 -11.85 -9.71
CA ALA A 21 7.95 -10.60 -10.45
C ALA A 21 8.95 -10.48 -11.62
N LYS A 22 10.24 -10.70 -11.36
CA LYS A 22 11.30 -10.70 -12.40
C LYS A 22 11.09 -11.77 -13.48
N LYS A 23 10.50 -12.91 -13.13
CA LYS A 23 10.18 -13.97 -14.09
C LYS A 23 9.01 -13.59 -15.01
N LEU A 24 8.00 -12.90 -14.46
CA LEU A 24 6.79 -12.49 -15.20
C LEU A 24 7.02 -11.22 -16.03
N ASP A 25 7.79 -10.29 -15.51
CA ASP A 25 8.15 -9.03 -16.19
C ASP A 25 9.67 -8.84 -16.19
N ARG A 26 10.32 -9.32 -17.25
CA ARG A 26 11.77 -9.28 -17.42
C ARG A 26 12.32 -7.86 -17.64
N LYS A 27 11.47 -6.89 -17.96
CA LYS A 27 11.86 -5.49 -18.21
C LYS A 27 11.62 -4.59 -17.00
N GLY A 28 10.85 -5.05 -16.02
CA GLY A 28 10.57 -4.31 -14.79
C GLY A 28 11.81 -4.24 -13.88
N MET A 29 11.87 -3.19 -13.10
CA MET A 29 12.86 -3.02 -12.04
C MET A 29 12.25 -3.50 -10.72
N TYR A 30 12.94 -4.39 -10.03
CA TYR A 30 12.46 -4.98 -8.76
C TYR A 30 13.58 -5.05 -7.74
N ILE A 31 13.31 -4.53 -6.54
CA ILE A 31 14.24 -4.48 -5.40
C ILE A 31 13.68 -5.33 -4.26
N LEU A 32 14.51 -6.21 -3.71
CA LEU A 32 14.28 -6.87 -2.43
C LEU A 32 14.72 -5.92 -1.32
N SER A 33 13.78 -5.40 -0.55
CA SER A 33 14.06 -4.52 0.59
C SER A 33 12.93 -4.56 1.60
N ASP A 34 13.26 -4.37 2.87
CA ASP A 34 12.27 -3.97 3.86
C ASP A 34 11.71 -2.59 3.47
N LEU A 35 10.38 -2.45 3.50
CA LEU A 35 9.72 -1.21 3.10
C LEU A 35 9.99 -0.04 4.05
N LEU A 36 10.25 -0.32 5.33
CA LEU A 36 10.56 0.71 6.32
C LEU A 36 11.99 1.25 6.17
N ASP A 37 12.90 0.42 5.66
CA ASP A 37 14.32 0.79 5.43
C ASP A 37 14.55 1.39 4.04
N PHE A 38 13.60 1.22 3.11
CA PHE A 38 13.77 1.66 1.73
C PHE A 38 13.53 3.17 1.59
N ILE A 39 14.46 3.82 0.88
CA ILE A 39 14.31 5.21 0.41
C ILE A 39 14.69 5.22 -1.08
N PRO A 40 13.82 5.68 -1.99
CA PRO A 40 14.16 5.77 -3.39
C PRO A 40 15.26 6.81 -3.64
N GLU A 41 16.11 6.58 -4.63
CA GLU A 41 17.16 7.53 -5.04
C GLU A 41 16.56 8.86 -5.54
N GLU A 42 15.41 8.79 -6.21
CA GLU A 42 14.65 9.94 -6.67
C GLU A 42 13.19 9.82 -6.23
N LYS A 43 12.62 10.93 -5.81
CA LYS A 43 11.19 11.00 -5.48
C LYS A 43 10.32 10.69 -6.69
N VAL A 44 9.18 10.04 -6.44
CA VAL A 44 8.27 9.57 -7.47
C VAL A 44 6.95 10.34 -7.47
N ASP A 45 6.23 10.28 -8.58
CA ASP A 45 4.93 10.94 -8.74
C ASP A 45 3.80 10.08 -8.12
N LEU A 46 3.99 8.77 -8.04
CA LEU A 46 2.97 7.83 -7.55
C LEU A 46 3.61 6.68 -6.77
N VAL A 47 3.05 6.42 -5.60
CA VAL A 47 3.23 5.17 -4.86
C VAL A 47 1.91 4.42 -4.86
N PHE A 48 1.92 3.19 -5.34
CA PHE A 48 0.76 2.31 -5.38
C PHE A 48 1.06 1.02 -4.62
N SER A 49 0.17 0.63 -3.71
CA SER A 49 0.30 -0.59 -2.92
C SER A 49 -1.03 -1.31 -2.80
N MET A 50 -1.01 -2.64 -2.94
CA MET A 50 -2.16 -3.51 -2.76
C MET A 50 -1.83 -4.61 -1.76
N GLU A 51 -2.68 -4.81 -0.76
CA GLU A 51 -2.64 -5.93 0.20
C GLU A 51 -1.32 -6.03 0.99
N VAL A 52 -0.72 -4.89 1.39
CA VAL A 52 0.59 -4.84 2.06
C VAL A 52 0.53 -4.21 3.45
N PHE A 53 -0.10 -3.07 3.60
CA PHE A 53 0.05 -2.21 4.79
C PHE A 53 -0.42 -2.84 6.09
N TYR A 54 -1.37 -3.74 6.06
CA TYR A 54 -1.85 -4.44 7.25
C TYR A 54 -0.88 -5.50 7.80
N TYR A 55 0.18 -5.86 7.07
CA TYR A 55 1.27 -6.70 7.59
C TYR A 55 2.25 -5.93 8.48
N LEU A 56 2.18 -4.60 8.48
CA LEU A 56 3.05 -3.76 9.30
C LEU A 56 2.48 -3.61 10.72
N ASN A 57 3.34 -3.71 11.73
CA ASN A 57 2.95 -3.46 13.11
C ASN A 57 2.47 -2.01 13.32
N ASN A 58 3.14 -1.07 12.66
CA ASN A 58 2.80 0.35 12.68
C ASN A 58 2.78 0.91 11.24
N PRO A 59 1.66 0.82 10.53
CA PRO A 59 1.56 1.28 9.16
C PRO A 59 1.78 2.79 8.98
N SER A 60 1.58 3.60 10.05
CA SER A 60 1.83 5.04 10.00
C SER A 60 3.30 5.38 9.74
N GLU A 61 4.25 4.54 10.17
CA GLU A 61 5.68 4.73 9.91
C GLU A 61 5.97 4.71 8.41
N LEU A 62 5.39 3.75 7.68
CA LEU A 62 5.58 3.67 6.24
C LEU A 62 4.87 4.82 5.51
N VAL A 63 3.65 5.21 5.92
CA VAL A 63 2.96 6.36 5.31
C VAL A 63 3.75 7.65 5.51
N ASN A 64 4.29 7.88 6.72
CA ASN A 64 5.17 9.02 7.01
C ASN A 64 6.45 9.00 6.15
N SER A 65 7.07 7.84 6.00
CA SER A 65 8.27 7.69 5.16
C SER A 65 7.97 7.98 3.70
N ILE A 66 6.85 7.47 3.18
CA ILE A 66 6.41 7.70 1.81
C ILE A 66 6.13 9.19 1.57
N GLU A 67 5.38 9.84 2.44
CA GLU A 67 5.08 11.27 2.31
C GLU A 67 6.37 12.08 2.28
N LYS A 68 7.26 11.85 3.24
CA LYS A 68 8.45 12.68 3.44
C LYS A 68 9.56 12.42 2.41
N TYR A 69 9.80 11.17 2.08
CA TYR A 69 11.00 10.76 1.35
C TYR A 69 10.73 10.21 -0.05
N TRP A 70 9.53 9.64 -0.32
CA TRP A 70 9.29 8.95 -1.57
C TRP A 70 8.52 9.81 -2.57
N LEU A 71 7.55 10.62 -2.13
CA LEU A 71 6.70 11.40 -3.01
C LEU A 71 7.30 12.77 -3.33
N LYS A 72 7.19 13.17 -4.59
CA LYS A 72 7.35 14.58 -5.01
C LYS A 72 6.22 15.42 -4.44
N SER A 73 6.40 16.75 -4.39
CA SER A 73 5.29 17.67 -4.17
C SER A 73 4.20 17.45 -5.22
N GLY A 74 2.94 17.31 -4.80
CA GLY A 74 1.81 16.91 -5.64
C GLY A 74 1.78 15.43 -6.01
N GLY A 75 2.75 14.64 -5.57
CA GLY A 75 2.75 13.18 -5.75
C GLY A 75 1.66 12.50 -4.94
N ARG A 76 1.28 11.29 -5.31
CA ARG A 76 0.12 10.59 -4.76
C ARG A 76 0.47 9.24 -4.17
N LEU A 77 -0.05 8.97 -2.97
CA LEU A 77 -0.12 7.61 -2.41
C LEU A 77 -1.52 7.03 -2.66
N ILE A 78 -1.57 5.78 -3.15
CA ILE A 78 -2.79 4.99 -3.27
C ILE A 78 -2.54 3.63 -2.64
N ILE A 79 -3.37 3.23 -1.68
CA ILE A 79 -3.35 1.88 -1.12
C ILE A 79 -4.70 1.19 -1.31
N GLY A 80 -4.68 -0.12 -1.48
CA GLY A 80 -5.86 -0.97 -1.50
C GLY A 80 -5.73 -2.09 -0.46
N LEU A 81 -6.79 -2.35 0.28
CA LEU A 81 -6.83 -3.28 1.41
C LEU A 81 -8.16 -4.04 1.44
N ASP A 82 -8.10 -5.36 1.57
CA ASP A 82 -9.28 -6.17 1.90
C ASP A 82 -9.35 -6.46 3.42
N TYR A 83 -8.21 -6.38 4.11
CA TYR A 83 -8.14 -6.59 5.55
C TYR A 83 -8.38 -5.28 6.32
N TYR A 84 -9.64 -5.00 6.66
CA TYR A 84 -10.05 -3.85 7.46
C TYR A 84 -11.33 -4.15 8.27
N LYS A 85 -11.58 -3.38 9.32
CA LYS A 85 -12.55 -3.70 10.38
C LYS A 85 -14.00 -3.85 9.90
N GLU A 86 -14.38 -3.10 8.87
CA GLU A 86 -15.74 -3.16 8.32
C GLU A 86 -15.96 -4.38 7.41
N ASN A 87 -14.87 -5.00 6.92
CA ASN A 87 -14.93 -6.26 6.18
C ASN A 87 -14.88 -7.45 7.15
N LYS A 88 -16.04 -7.98 7.52
CA LYS A 88 -16.14 -9.08 8.50
C LYS A 88 -15.58 -10.41 7.98
N ASP A 89 -15.53 -10.60 6.69
CA ASP A 89 -15.08 -11.85 6.05
C ASP A 89 -13.56 -12.07 6.16
N CYS A 90 -12.80 -11.03 6.53
CA CYS A 90 -11.35 -11.11 6.68
C CYS A 90 -10.87 -11.39 8.12
N TYR A 91 -11.75 -11.46 9.11
CA TYR A 91 -11.36 -11.50 10.53
C TYR A 91 -10.48 -12.68 10.93
N ASN A 92 -10.61 -13.81 10.26
CA ASN A 92 -9.84 -15.02 10.51
C ASN A 92 -8.58 -15.16 9.61
N TRP A 93 -8.27 -14.16 8.80
CA TRP A 93 -7.11 -14.20 7.89
C TRP A 93 -5.77 -14.40 8.61
N PRO A 94 -5.47 -13.72 9.74
CA PRO A 94 -4.20 -13.93 10.44
C PRO A 94 -3.97 -15.39 10.84
N GLU A 95 -5.03 -16.10 11.24
CA GLU A 95 -4.96 -17.52 11.61
C GLU A 95 -4.70 -18.40 10.37
N HIS A 96 -5.39 -18.12 9.26
CA HIS A 96 -5.24 -18.88 8.02
C HIS A 96 -3.87 -18.68 7.35
N VAL A 97 -3.36 -17.44 7.38
CA VAL A 97 -2.07 -17.09 6.77
C VAL A 97 -0.90 -17.38 7.71
N GLY A 98 -1.18 -17.51 9.03
CA GLY A 98 -0.14 -17.72 10.05
C GLY A 98 0.76 -16.49 10.25
N THR A 99 0.24 -15.30 9.96
CA THR A 99 1.00 -14.03 10.08
C THR A 99 0.15 -13.00 10.79
N PRO A 100 0.69 -12.30 11.79
CA PRO A 100 -0.03 -11.18 12.42
C PRO A 100 -0.39 -10.10 11.40
N MET A 101 -1.60 -9.55 11.54
CA MET A 101 -2.09 -8.47 10.70
C MET A 101 -2.70 -7.37 11.57
N LYS A 102 -2.48 -6.11 11.18
CA LYS A 102 -3.01 -4.93 11.87
C LYS A 102 -4.43 -4.64 11.40
N MET A 103 -5.41 -4.91 12.27
CA MET A 103 -6.81 -4.60 11.99
C MET A 103 -7.09 -3.12 12.33
N LEU A 104 -7.42 -2.33 11.31
CA LEU A 104 -7.84 -0.93 11.47
C LEU A 104 -9.17 -0.72 10.74
N SER A 105 -9.97 0.22 11.25
CA SER A 105 -11.18 0.70 10.58
C SER A 105 -10.85 1.64 9.42
N VAL A 106 -11.82 1.91 8.57
CA VAL A 106 -11.70 2.90 7.48
C VAL A 106 -11.25 4.25 8.03
N LEU A 107 -11.85 4.71 9.14
CA LEU A 107 -11.49 6.01 9.72
C LEU A 107 -10.08 6.02 10.30
N GLU A 108 -9.65 4.95 10.97
CA GLU A 108 -8.27 4.85 11.47
C GLU A 108 -7.24 4.86 10.32
N TRP A 109 -7.55 4.25 9.18
CA TRP A 109 -6.71 4.35 7.97
C TRP A 109 -6.67 5.77 7.41
N VAL A 110 -7.81 6.46 7.35
CA VAL A 110 -7.89 7.87 6.91
C VAL A 110 -7.09 8.79 7.83
N ASP A 111 -7.20 8.59 9.15
CA ASP A 111 -6.45 9.36 10.15
C ASP A 111 -4.93 9.20 9.96
N ILE A 112 -4.45 7.98 9.67
CA ILE A 112 -3.03 7.74 9.38
C ILE A 112 -2.56 8.63 8.20
N PHE A 113 -3.32 8.71 7.12
CA PHE A 113 -2.98 9.53 5.95
C PHE A 113 -2.94 11.02 6.31
N GLN A 114 -3.97 11.52 7.00
CA GLN A 114 -4.07 12.92 7.38
C GLN A 114 -2.97 13.33 8.38
N LEU A 115 -2.73 12.51 9.40
CA LEU A 115 -1.69 12.77 10.42
C LEU A 115 -0.27 12.69 9.84
N SER A 116 -0.08 11.98 8.74
CA SER A 116 1.21 11.93 8.02
C SER A 116 1.46 13.16 7.13
N GLY A 117 0.52 14.11 7.05
CA GLY A 117 0.67 15.33 6.25
C GLY A 117 0.12 15.24 4.83
N LEU A 118 -0.42 14.07 4.44
CA LEU A 118 -1.10 13.94 3.15
C LEU A 118 -2.40 14.75 3.11
N THR A 119 -2.64 15.43 2.01
CA THR A 119 -3.81 16.27 1.75
C THR A 119 -4.75 15.61 0.75
N ASN A 120 -5.93 16.19 0.53
CA ASN A 120 -6.92 15.66 -0.41
C ASN A 120 -7.21 14.16 -0.20
N VAL A 121 -7.21 13.72 1.07
CA VAL A 121 -7.43 12.32 1.43
C VAL A 121 -8.85 11.91 1.05
N LYS A 122 -8.97 10.85 0.27
CA LYS A 122 -10.23 10.25 -0.18
C LYS A 122 -10.19 8.75 0.01
N TYR A 123 -11.36 8.15 0.20
CA TYR A 123 -11.49 6.70 0.26
C TYR A 123 -12.80 6.24 -0.37
N TRP A 124 -12.83 4.98 -0.82
CA TRP A 124 -14.03 4.30 -1.31
C TRP A 124 -13.84 2.78 -1.26
N GLN A 125 -14.92 2.03 -1.36
CA GLN A 125 -14.90 0.59 -1.57
C GLN A 125 -15.01 0.30 -3.07
N SER A 126 -13.99 -0.37 -3.62
CA SER A 126 -13.95 -0.80 -5.01
C SER A 126 -14.46 -2.22 -5.15
N CYS A 127 -15.12 -2.52 -6.27
CA CYS A 127 -15.62 -3.86 -6.59
C CYS A 127 -16.62 -4.43 -5.57
N SER A 128 -17.32 -3.58 -4.80
CA SER A 128 -18.37 -4.02 -3.88
C SER A 128 -19.54 -4.66 -4.62
N ASN A 129 -20.14 -5.69 -4.04
CA ASN A 129 -21.34 -6.37 -4.52
C ASN A 129 -22.17 -6.90 -3.34
N ASN A 130 -23.18 -7.75 -3.60
CA ASN A 130 -24.04 -8.27 -2.54
C ASN A 130 -23.33 -9.12 -1.49
N ASP A 131 -22.24 -9.78 -1.86
CA ASP A 131 -21.51 -10.73 -1.02
C ASP A 131 -20.14 -10.18 -0.53
N PHE A 132 -19.68 -9.06 -1.10
CA PHE A 132 -18.40 -8.47 -0.78
C PHE A 132 -18.50 -6.96 -0.58
N ILE A 133 -18.09 -6.48 0.58
CA ILE A 133 -18.13 -5.06 0.93
C ILE A 133 -17.24 -4.17 0.02
N GLY A 134 -16.24 -4.77 -0.61
CA GLY A 134 -15.30 -4.11 -1.52
C GLY A 134 -13.91 -3.95 -0.91
N THR A 135 -12.93 -3.83 -1.78
CA THR A 135 -11.57 -3.43 -1.43
C THR A 135 -11.58 -1.98 -0.98
N LEU A 136 -11.14 -1.71 0.23
CA LEU A 136 -10.96 -0.35 0.70
C LEU A 136 -9.80 0.29 -0.05
N VAL A 137 -10.07 1.33 -0.81
CA VAL A 137 -9.04 2.15 -1.48
C VAL A 137 -8.94 3.48 -0.77
N ILE A 138 -7.71 3.89 -0.45
CA ILE A 138 -7.42 5.17 0.19
C ILE A 138 -6.34 5.87 -0.62
N THR A 139 -6.50 7.17 -0.83
CA THR A 139 -5.52 8.01 -1.54
C THR A 139 -5.31 9.34 -0.85
N GLY A 140 -4.10 9.88 -0.97
CA GLY A 140 -3.74 11.22 -0.49
C GLY A 140 -2.62 11.80 -1.33
N GLU A 141 -2.46 13.11 -1.28
CA GLU A 141 -1.45 13.89 -2.02
C GLU A 141 -0.41 14.48 -1.07
N SER A 142 0.87 14.37 -1.43
CA SER A 142 1.96 15.09 -0.76
C SER A 142 1.91 16.58 -1.10
N VAL A 143 2.24 17.44 -0.16
CA VAL A 143 2.26 18.92 -0.33
C VAL A 143 3.59 19.41 -0.93
#